data_7d0c78d9692b1eef8ca8d07e15e929c8
#
_entry.id   7d0c78d9692b1eef8ca8d07e15e929c8
#
_cell.length_a   1.000
_cell.length_b   1.000
_cell.length_c   1.000
_cell.angle_alpha   90.00
_cell.angle_beta   90.00
_cell.angle_gamma   90.00
#
_symmetry.space_group_name_H-M   'P 1'
#
loop_
_entity.id
_entity.type
_entity.pdbx_description
1 polymer ?
#
loop_
_entity_poly.entity_id
_entity_poly.type
_entity_poly.pdbx_seq_one_letter_code
_entity_poly.pdbx_strand_id
1 'polypeptide(L)'
;MTATQLGITEISLRHLKSALYVFDYRNVTRAANKLNRSQTAVTKAVGELEAELGCILFDRSSVGMMPTVHGEALAHRVKLAAAEFDRAGAAYQRFVPSGRSYQSIPIFSMDISYKRLAAFVALFQARDINEAAKLLGVTKAAIYNSVRQMEELLELELFEREPGGVSPTSFCAILARHTKLAFAEIRHALDDIASLDGVTSGQVAIGTLPYTRTYLTPKAINRLLSRHPQL
;
A
#
# COMPACT_ATOMS: atom_id res chain seq x y z
N MET A 1 8.85 13.80 10.34
CA MET A 1 8.64 12.63 9.42
C MET A 1 7.91 13.15 8.20
N THR A 2 8.33 12.77 7.00
CA THR A 2 7.66 13.13 5.74
C THR A 2 6.76 12.00 5.27
N ALA A 3 5.86 12.25 4.30
CA ALA A 3 5.03 11.21 3.68
C ALA A 3 5.88 10.03 3.15
N THR A 4 7.05 10.31 2.62
CA THR A 4 8.04 9.30 2.17
C THR A 4 8.54 8.41 3.33
N GLN A 5 8.71 8.96 4.54
CA GLN A 5 9.10 8.18 5.72
C GLN A 5 7.96 7.26 6.23
N LEU A 6 6.72 7.56 5.85
CA LEU A 6 5.56 6.70 6.10
C LEU A 6 5.45 5.52 5.12
N GLY A 7 6.34 5.45 4.13
CA GLY A 7 6.28 4.47 3.05
C GLY A 7 5.08 4.69 2.11
N ILE A 8 4.63 5.93 2.05
CA ILE A 8 3.42 6.34 1.33
C ILE A 8 3.77 6.68 -0.11
N THR A 9 3.38 5.82 -1.05
CA THR A 9 3.52 6.00 -2.50
C THR A 9 2.15 6.26 -3.10
N GLU A 10 1.96 7.33 -3.87
CA GLU A 10 0.64 7.76 -4.36
C GLU A 10 0.06 6.89 -5.50
N ILE A 11 0.40 5.61 -5.59
CA ILE A 11 -0.11 4.71 -6.62
C ILE A 11 -1.56 4.29 -6.31
N SER A 12 -2.39 4.26 -7.34
CA SER A 12 -3.78 3.84 -7.22
C SER A 12 -3.90 2.34 -6.89
N LEU A 13 -4.43 2.00 -5.71
CA LEU A 13 -4.71 0.62 -5.33
C LEU A 13 -5.67 -0.08 -6.30
N ARG A 14 -6.62 0.66 -6.90
CA ARG A 14 -7.54 0.14 -7.91
C ARG A 14 -6.83 -0.20 -9.22
N HIS A 15 -5.80 0.54 -9.60
CA HIS A 15 -5.00 0.24 -10.79
C HIS A 15 -4.12 -0.98 -10.53
N LEU A 16 -3.48 -1.06 -9.36
CA LEU A 16 -2.72 -2.24 -8.93
C LEU A 16 -3.59 -3.50 -8.92
N LYS A 17 -4.82 -3.41 -8.37
CA LYS A 17 -5.80 -4.50 -8.41
C LYS A 17 -6.14 -4.90 -9.84
N SER A 18 -6.40 -3.94 -10.72
CA SER A 18 -6.73 -4.21 -12.12
C SER A 18 -5.58 -4.92 -12.83
N ALA A 19 -4.35 -4.47 -12.65
CA ALA A 19 -3.15 -5.11 -13.20
C ALA A 19 -2.97 -6.53 -12.65
N LEU A 20 -3.18 -6.74 -11.34
CA LEU A 20 -3.10 -8.06 -10.73
C LEU A 20 -4.11 -9.05 -11.34
N TYR A 21 -5.34 -8.62 -11.57
CA TYR A 21 -6.35 -9.48 -12.20
C TYR A 21 -6.01 -9.77 -13.67
N VAL A 22 -5.48 -8.80 -14.42
CA VAL A 22 -4.99 -9.05 -15.79
C VAL A 22 -3.82 -10.05 -15.77
N PHE A 23 -2.93 -9.93 -14.79
CA PHE A 23 -1.83 -10.88 -14.57
C PHE A 23 -2.36 -12.30 -14.32
N ASP A 24 -3.31 -12.49 -13.43
CA ASP A 24 -3.82 -13.80 -13.04
C ASP A 24 -4.63 -14.49 -14.16
N TYR A 25 -5.42 -13.71 -14.91
CA TYR A 25 -6.30 -14.24 -15.96
C TYR A 25 -5.68 -14.20 -17.35
N ARG A 26 -4.54 -13.54 -17.57
CA ARG A 26 -3.88 -13.34 -18.88
C ARG A 26 -4.82 -12.78 -19.95
N ASN A 27 -5.94 -12.20 -19.55
CA ASN A 27 -7.02 -11.76 -20.43
C ASN A 27 -7.79 -10.62 -19.79
N VAL A 28 -7.84 -9.48 -20.50
CA VAL A 28 -8.50 -8.25 -19.99
C VAL A 28 -10.00 -8.45 -19.79
N THR A 29 -10.67 -9.17 -20.71
CA THR A 29 -12.12 -9.40 -20.63
C THR A 29 -12.46 -10.27 -19.42
N ARG A 30 -11.70 -11.33 -19.16
CA ARG A 30 -11.88 -12.17 -17.97
C ARG A 30 -11.60 -11.39 -16.68
N ALA A 31 -10.53 -10.60 -16.66
CA ALA A 31 -10.21 -9.73 -15.53
C ALA A 31 -11.33 -8.71 -15.25
N ALA A 32 -11.85 -8.06 -16.30
CA ALA A 32 -12.94 -7.11 -16.20
C ALA A 32 -14.22 -7.73 -15.63
N ASN A 33 -14.61 -8.91 -16.11
CA ASN A 33 -15.76 -9.66 -15.61
C ASN A 33 -15.59 -10.01 -14.12
N LYS A 34 -14.42 -10.44 -13.70
CA LYS A 34 -14.12 -10.76 -12.28
C LYS A 34 -14.10 -9.53 -11.37
N LEU A 35 -13.75 -8.38 -11.92
CA LEU A 35 -13.76 -7.10 -11.21
C LEU A 35 -15.12 -6.39 -11.24
N ASN A 36 -16.12 -6.93 -11.95
CA ASN A 36 -17.40 -6.26 -12.24
C ASN A 36 -17.18 -4.87 -12.85
N ARG A 37 -16.24 -4.77 -13.82
CA ARG A 37 -15.89 -3.53 -14.54
C ARG A 37 -15.96 -3.74 -16.05
N SER A 38 -16.03 -2.63 -16.79
CA SER A 38 -15.89 -2.71 -18.26
C SER A 38 -14.45 -3.03 -18.67
N GLN A 39 -14.29 -3.71 -19.79
CA GLN A 39 -12.96 -3.97 -20.38
C GLN A 39 -12.18 -2.68 -20.61
N THR A 40 -12.85 -1.63 -21.08
CA THR A 40 -12.26 -0.31 -21.30
C THR A 40 -11.71 0.29 -20.00
N ALA A 41 -12.44 0.15 -18.88
CA ALA A 41 -12.00 0.65 -17.58
C ALA A 41 -10.75 -0.09 -17.07
N VAL A 42 -10.68 -1.41 -17.27
CA VAL A 42 -9.51 -2.21 -16.90
C VAL A 42 -8.30 -1.89 -17.77
N THR A 43 -8.51 -1.79 -19.10
CA THR A 43 -7.44 -1.41 -20.04
C THR A 43 -6.88 -0.02 -19.72
N LYS A 44 -7.77 0.95 -19.43
CA LYS A 44 -7.37 2.30 -19.04
C LYS A 44 -6.57 2.28 -17.72
N ALA A 45 -7.05 1.56 -16.71
CA ALA A 45 -6.37 1.45 -15.40
C ALA A 45 -4.96 0.85 -15.52
N VAL A 46 -4.77 -0.16 -16.38
CA VAL A 46 -3.45 -0.73 -16.67
C VAL A 46 -2.56 0.27 -17.40
N GLY A 47 -3.08 0.95 -18.44
CA GLY A 47 -2.30 1.94 -19.18
C GLY A 47 -1.90 3.16 -18.32
N GLU A 48 -2.77 3.63 -17.42
CA GLU A 48 -2.45 4.70 -16.48
C GLU A 48 -1.36 4.24 -15.49
N LEU A 49 -1.41 2.98 -15.04
CA LEU A 49 -0.39 2.42 -14.17
C LEU A 49 0.96 2.27 -14.89
N GLU A 50 0.97 1.79 -16.14
CA GLU A 50 2.17 1.70 -16.98
C GLU A 50 2.81 3.08 -17.22
N ALA A 51 1.98 4.10 -17.49
CA ALA A 51 2.44 5.48 -17.63
C ALA A 51 3.02 6.05 -16.32
N GLU A 52 2.41 5.74 -15.18
CA GLU A 52 2.86 6.17 -13.86
C GLU A 52 4.20 5.50 -13.46
N LEU A 53 4.35 4.21 -13.79
CA LEU A 53 5.57 3.43 -13.51
C LEU A 53 6.68 3.66 -14.54
N GLY A 54 6.36 4.22 -15.71
CA GLY A 54 7.31 4.43 -16.81
C GLY A 54 7.77 3.14 -17.50
N CYS A 55 7.06 2.02 -17.32
CA CYS A 55 7.41 0.73 -17.91
C CYS A 55 6.18 -0.02 -18.43
N ILE A 56 6.39 -0.92 -19.38
CA ILE A 56 5.35 -1.80 -19.91
C ILE A 56 5.22 -3.03 -18.99
N LEU A 57 4.01 -3.28 -18.53
CA LEU A 57 3.72 -4.41 -17.64
C LEU A 57 3.23 -5.65 -18.41
N PHE A 58 2.64 -5.45 -19.60
CA PHE A 58 2.06 -6.53 -20.38
C PHE A 58 2.34 -6.37 -21.86
N ASP A 59 2.83 -7.44 -22.49
CA ASP A 59 2.90 -7.58 -23.94
C ASP A 59 1.53 -8.05 -24.48
N ARG A 60 1.03 -7.33 -25.48
CA ARG A 60 -0.22 -7.70 -26.18
C ARG A 60 0.12 -8.63 -27.31
N SER A 61 -0.43 -9.84 -27.27
CA SER A 61 -0.27 -10.85 -28.31
C SER A 61 -1.60 -11.46 -28.71
N SER A 62 -1.61 -12.23 -29.78
CA SER A 62 -2.78 -13.03 -30.20
C SER A 62 -3.20 -14.07 -29.14
N VAL A 63 -2.32 -14.44 -28.24
CA VAL A 63 -2.57 -15.38 -27.14
C VAL A 63 -3.13 -14.70 -25.89
N GLY A 64 -3.08 -13.34 -25.81
CA GLY A 64 -3.59 -12.54 -24.70
C GLY A 64 -2.60 -11.52 -24.17
N MET A 65 -2.74 -11.20 -22.90
CA MET A 65 -1.88 -10.26 -22.15
C MET A 65 -0.82 -11.05 -21.38
N MET A 66 0.39 -11.10 -21.93
CA MET A 66 1.52 -11.76 -21.26
C MET A 66 2.28 -10.75 -20.42
N PRO A 67 2.58 -11.02 -19.15
CA PRO A 67 3.36 -10.08 -18.35
C PRO A 67 4.80 -10.02 -18.84
N THR A 68 5.35 -8.83 -18.81
CA THR A 68 6.79 -8.58 -18.93
C THR A 68 7.51 -8.94 -17.63
N VAL A 69 8.83 -8.84 -17.60
CA VAL A 69 9.62 -9.00 -16.36
C VAL A 69 9.19 -7.96 -15.30
N HIS A 70 8.87 -6.72 -15.70
CA HIS A 70 8.34 -5.69 -14.81
C HIS A 70 6.94 -6.05 -14.30
N GLY A 71 6.09 -6.59 -15.18
CA GLY A 71 4.75 -7.07 -14.81
C GLY A 71 4.79 -8.22 -13.81
N GLU A 72 5.75 -9.14 -13.91
CA GLU A 72 5.94 -10.23 -12.96
C GLU A 72 6.41 -9.72 -11.60
N ALA A 73 7.41 -8.81 -11.58
CA ALA A 73 7.90 -8.18 -10.36
C ALA A 73 6.78 -7.44 -9.62
N LEU A 74 6.03 -6.59 -10.35
CA LEU A 74 4.88 -5.89 -9.78
C LEU A 74 3.82 -6.85 -9.23
N ALA A 75 3.41 -7.86 -10.01
CA ALA A 75 2.37 -8.79 -9.61
C ALA A 75 2.74 -9.57 -8.34
N HIS A 76 4.00 -9.97 -8.20
CA HIS A 76 4.50 -10.62 -6.99
C HIS A 76 4.26 -9.74 -5.75
N ARG A 77 4.70 -8.49 -5.79
CA ARG A 77 4.57 -7.56 -4.66
C ARG A 77 3.12 -7.15 -4.39
N VAL A 78 2.33 -6.93 -5.42
CA VAL A 78 0.91 -6.59 -5.27
C VAL A 78 0.12 -7.75 -4.66
N LYS A 79 0.48 -9.01 -4.95
CA LYS A 79 -0.10 -10.20 -4.27
C LYS A 79 0.20 -10.19 -2.78
N LEU A 80 1.42 -9.85 -2.39
CA LEU A 80 1.78 -9.72 -0.97
C LEU A 80 1.02 -8.60 -0.29
N ALA A 81 0.89 -7.43 -0.94
CA ALA A 81 0.09 -6.32 -0.43
C ALA A 81 -1.40 -6.69 -0.28
N ALA A 82 -1.98 -7.38 -1.27
CA ALA A 82 -3.36 -7.86 -1.21
C ALA A 82 -3.57 -8.87 -0.07
N ALA A 83 -2.60 -9.75 0.16
CA ALA A 83 -2.64 -10.70 1.28
C ALA A 83 -2.62 -9.99 2.65
N GLU A 84 -1.96 -8.84 2.78
CA GLU A 84 -2.00 -8.05 4.01
C GLU A 84 -3.41 -7.47 4.25
N PHE A 85 -4.07 -6.95 3.23
CA PHE A 85 -5.45 -6.49 3.35
C PHE A 85 -6.42 -7.64 3.67
N ASP A 86 -6.22 -8.81 3.09
CA ASP A 86 -7.01 -10.01 3.41
C ASP A 86 -6.82 -10.46 4.87
N ARG A 87 -5.59 -10.45 5.38
CA ARG A 87 -5.30 -10.74 6.81
C ARG A 87 -5.98 -9.75 7.74
N ALA A 88 -5.99 -8.45 7.39
CA ALA A 88 -6.73 -7.45 8.15
C ALA A 88 -8.24 -7.72 8.13
N GLY A 89 -8.79 -8.13 6.98
CA GLY A 89 -10.18 -8.53 6.82
C GLY A 89 -10.53 -9.77 7.63
N ALA A 90 -9.68 -10.79 7.64
CA ALA A 90 -9.87 -11.98 8.47
C ALA A 90 -9.85 -11.63 9.97
N ALA A 91 -8.98 -10.70 10.39
CA ALA A 91 -8.96 -10.22 11.77
C ALA A 91 -10.20 -9.40 12.13
N TYR A 92 -10.72 -8.60 11.18
CA TYR A 92 -11.94 -7.80 11.36
C TYR A 92 -13.15 -8.63 11.79
N GLN A 93 -13.29 -9.86 11.29
CA GLN A 93 -14.40 -10.74 11.64
C GLN A 93 -14.54 -11.04 13.14
N ARG A 94 -13.46 -10.84 13.92
CA ARG A 94 -13.51 -11.00 15.38
C ARG A 94 -14.14 -9.82 16.12
N PHE A 95 -14.33 -8.69 15.44
CA PHE A 95 -14.83 -7.44 16.01
C PHE A 95 -16.26 -7.10 15.58
N VAL A 96 -16.82 -7.88 14.66
CA VAL A 96 -18.19 -7.65 14.13
C VAL A 96 -19.06 -8.89 14.33
N PRO A 97 -20.41 -8.71 14.35
CA PRO A 97 -21.34 -9.84 14.44
C PRO A 97 -21.11 -10.86 13.32
N SER A 98 -21.35 -12.13 13.64
CA SER A 98 -21.24 -13.25 12.70
C SER A 98 -22.14 -13.03 11.47
N GLY A 99 -21.60 -13.33 10.27
CA GLY A 99 -22.36 -13.29 9.03
C GLY A 99 -22.00 -12.15 8.06
N ARG A 100 -21.24 -11.15 8.48
CA ARG A 100 -20.75 -10.08 7.58
C ARG A 100 -19.46 -10.51 6.88
N SER A 101 -19.50 -10.66 5.56
CA SER A 101 -18.29 -10.92 4.79
C SER A 101 -17.44 -9.66 4.67
N TYR A 102 -16.16 -9.74 5.04
CA TYR A 102 -15.22 -8.64 4.87
C TYR A 102 -14.80 -8.41 3.40
N GLN A 103 -14.96 -9.43 2.55
CA GLN A 103 -14.55 -9.38 1.15
C GLN A 103 -15.27 -8.30 0.34
N SER A 104 -16.49 -7.92 0.75
CA SER A 104 -17.25 -6.83 0.12
C SER A 104 -16.84 -5.44 0.60
N ILE A 105 -16.02 -5.34 1.66
CA ILE A 105 -15.59 -4.05 2.21
C ILE A 105 -14.43 -3.50 1.37
N PRO A 106 -14.55 -2.27 0.82
CA PRO A 106 -13.57 -1.69 -0.12
C PRO A 106 -12.14 -1.62 0.43
N ILE A 107 -11.96 -1.53 1.74
CA ILE A 107 -10.65 -1.50 2.40
C ILE A 107 -9.90 -2.81 2.14
N PHE A 108 -10.53 -3.95 2.36
CA PHE A 108 -9.89 -5.26 2.27
C PHE A 108 -9.76 -5.76 0.82
N SER A 109 -10.55 -5.21 -0.09
CA SER A 109 -10.52 -5.56 -1.51
C SER A 109 -9.68 -4.61 -2.37
N MET A 110 -8.91 -3.70 -1.79
CA MET A 110 -8.12 -2.67 -2.48
C MET A 110 -8.95 -1.69 -3.35
N ASP A 111 -10.24 -1.54 -3.08
CA ASP A 111 -11.13 -0.59 -3.77
C ASP A 111 -11.24 0.77 -3.05
N ILE A 112 -10.39 0.99 -2.07
CA ILE A 112 -10.30 2.22 -1.30
C ILE A 112 -9.26 3.17 -1.92
N SER A 113 -9.47 4.48 -1.72
CA SER A 113 -8.46 5.47 -2.07
C SER A 113 -7.22 5.33 -1.18
N TYR A 114 -6.06 5.30 -1.81
CA TYR A 114 -4.78 5.39 -1.15
C TYR A 114 -4.69 6.56 -0.14
N LYS A 115 -5.18 7.75 -0.52
CA LYS A 115 -5.17 8.95 0.36
C LYS A 115 -5.92 8.74 1.67
N ARG A 116 -7.00 7.94 1.67
CA ARG A 116 -7.71 7.60 2.91
C ARG A 116 -6.89 6.71 3.83
N LEU A 117 -6.26 5.68 3.29
CA LEU A 117 -5.37 4.81 4.06
C LEU A 117 -4.16 5.58 4.59
N ALA A 118 -3.61 6.50 3.79
CA ALA A 118 -2.51 7.37 4.21
C ALA A 118 -2.93 8.27 5.38
N ALA A 119 -4.10 8.91 5.31
CA ALA A 119 -4.64 9.72 6.39
C ALA A 119 -4.86 8.91 7.68
N PHE A 120 -5.39 7.72 7.55
CA PHE A 120 -5.55 6.77 8.66
C PHE A 120 -4.21 6.39 9.30
N VAL A 121 -3.22 6.00 8.51
CA VAL A 121 -1.89 5.63 9.02
C VAL A 121 -1.19 6.83 9.68
N ALA A 122 -1.31 8.02 9.10
CA ALA A 122 -0.74 9.24 9.67
C ALA A 122 -1.37 9.56 11.03
N LEU A 123 -2.70 9.48 11.17
CA LEU A 123 -3.38 9.69 12.44
C LEU A 123 -3.01 8.61 13.47
N PHE A 124 -2.92 7.35 13.03
CA PHE A 124 -2.48 6.25 13.90
C PHE A 124 -1.08 6.49 14.48
N GLN A 125 -0.16 7.06 13.72
CA GLN A 125 1.20 7.32 14.18
C GLN A 125 1.32 8.57 15.03
N ALA A 126 0.68 9.65 14.59
CA ALA A 126 0.77 10.96 15.24
C ALA A 126 -0.05 11.05 16.54
N ARG A 127 -1.15 10.28 16.65
CA ARG A 127 -2.14 10.37 17.75
C ARG A 127 -2.76 11.75 17.91
N ASP A 128 -2.45 12.66 17.04
CA ASP A 128 -2.95 14.03 16.98
C ASP A 128 -3.30 14.42 15.55
N ILE A 129 -4.48 14.99 15.35
CA ILE A 129 -5.00 15.33 14.01
C ILE A 129 -4.21 16.47 13.35
N ASN A 130 -3.64 17.40 14.17
CA ASN A 130 -2.87 18.51 13.64
C ASN A 130 -1.54 18.02 13.10
N GLU A 131 -0.87 17.15 13.85
CA GLU A 131 0.38 16.54 13.44
C GLU A 131 0.18 15.60 12.23
N ALA A 132 -0.90 14.81 12.20
CA ALA A 132 -1.25 13.97 11.03
C ALA A 132 -1.47 14.83 9.77
N ALA A 133 -2.18 15.96 9.90
CA ALA A 133 -2.41 16.88 8.80
C ALA A 133 -1.11 17.51 8.29
N LYS A 134 -0.19 17.91 9.18
CA LYS A 134 1.15 18.42 8.83
C LYS A 134 1.99 17.37 8.10
N LEU A 135 1.98 16.12 8.59
CA LEU A 135 2.73 15.01 7.99
C LEU A 135 2.37 14.78 6.52
N LEU A 136 1.09 14.92 6.19
CA LEU A 136 0.60 14.69 4.84
C LEU A 136 0.42 15.97 4.00
N GLY A 137 0.63 17.15 4.57
CA GLY A 137 0.41 18.41 3.88
C GLY A 137 -1.06 18.65 3.50
N VAL A 138 -2.01 18.16 4.31
CA VAL A 138 -3.46 18.28 4.07
C VAL A 138 -4.16 19.01 5.22
N THR A 139 -5.43 19.32 5.06
CA THR A 139 -6.24 19.94 6.12
C THR A 139 -6.65 18.91 7.18
N LYS A 140 -6.89 19.38 8.42
CA LYS A 140 -7.46 18.56 9.51
C LYS A 140 -8.79 17.93 9.10
N ALA A 141 -9.63 18.70 8.38
CA ALA A 141 -10.91 18.21 7.86
C ALA A 141 -10.73 17.05 6.89
N ALA A 142 -9.68 17.04 6.06
CA ALA A 142 -9.38 15.95 5.15
C ALA A 142 -8.99 14.67 5.92
N ILE A 143 -8.19 14.78 6.98
CA ILE A 143 -7.85 13.63 7.86
C ILE A 143 -9.13 13.10 8.52
N TYR A 144 -9.90 13.97 9.16
CA TYR A 144 -11.13 13.60 9.85
C TYR A 144 -12.12 12.89 8.93
N ASN A 145 -12.41 13.48 7.75
CA ASN A 145 -13.33 12.92 6.80
C ASN A 145 -12.84 11.57 6.24
N SER A 146 -11.54 11.42 6.01
CA SER A 146 -10.95 10.17 5.53
C SER A 146 -11.13 9.03 6.54
N VAL A 147 -10.83 9.30 7.81
CA VAL A 147 -10.97 8.31 8.90
C VAL A 147 -12.43 7.98 9.15
N ARG A 148 -13.30 9.00 9.25
CA ARG A 148 -14.73 8.79 9.44
C ARG A 148 -15.36 7.93 8.35
N GLN A 149 -15.01 8.16 7.07
CA GLN A 149 -15.48 7.32 5.98
C GLN A 149 -14.98 5.87 6.08
N MET A 150 -13.78 5.64 6.64
CA MET A 150 -13.31 4.28 6.92
C MET A 150 -14.10 3.62 8.05
N GLU A 151 -14.39 4.35 9.13
CA GLU A 151 -15.21 3.89 10.25
C GLU A 151 -16.64 3.57 9.79
N GLU A 152 -17.23 4.40 8.92
CA GLU A 152 -18.54 4.14 8.30
C GLU A 152 -18.54 2.86 7.44
N LEU A 153 -17.50 2.63 6.64
CA LEU A 153 -17.35 1.41 5.85
C LEU A 153 -17.18 0.16 6.71
N LEU A 154 -16.48 0.29 7.82
CA LEU A 154 -16.21 -0.80 8.75
C LEU A 154 -17.36 -1.01 9.75
N GLU A 155 -18.21 -0.01 9.97
CA GLU A 155 -19.20 0.03 11.09
C GLU A 155 -18.51 -0.22 12.44
N LEU A 156 -17.27 0.27 12.57
CA LEU A 156 -16.45 0.20 13.77
C LEU A 156 -15.70 1.50 13.97
N GLU A 157 -15.61 1.92 15.24
CA GLU A 157 -14.71 3.01 15.62
C GLU A 157 -13.24 2.52 15.53
N LEU A 158 -12.41 3.33 14.89
CA LEU A 158 -10.97 3.10 14.82
C LEU A 158 -10.22 3.86 15.91
N PHE A 159 -10.77 5.03 16.30
CA PHE A 159 -10.15 5.87 17.32
C PHE A 159 -11.17 6.31 18.37
N GLU A 160 -10.75 6.29 19.62
CA GLU A 160 -11.43 6.89 20.76
C GLU A 160 -10.88 8.30 20.99
N ARG A 161 -11.75 9.22 21.41
CA ARG A 161 -11.32 10.58 21.74
C ARG A 161 -10.79 10.64 23.16
N GLU A 162 -9.61 11.24 23.32
CA GLU A 162 -8.99 11.45 24.62
C GLU A 162 -8.59 12.92 24.82
N PRO A 163 -8.42 13.37 26.07
CA PRO A 163 -7.82 14.68 26.34
C PRO A 163 -6.42 14.76 25.73
N GLY A 164 -6.25 15.61 24.71
CA GLY A 164 -4.96 15.80 24.04
C GLY A 164 -4.76 15.04 22.74
N GLY A 165 -5.77 14.27 22.27
CA GLY A 165 -5.65 13.58 20.96
C GLY A 165 -6.62 12.43 20.74
N VAL A 166 -6.11 11.37 20.17
CA VAL A 166 -6.89 10.15 19.89
C VAL A 166 -6.12 8.90 20.32
N SER A 167 -6.85 7.93 20.86
CA SER A 167 -6.36 6.58 21.18
C SER A 167 -6.89 5.56 20.17
N PRO A 168 -6.06 4.68 19.60
CA PRO A 168 -6.54 3.67 18.67
C PRO A 168 -7.21 2.52 19.40
N THR A 169 -8.29 2.01 18.85
CA THR A 169 -8.89 0.76 19.27
C THR A 169 -7.99 -0.44 18.93
N SER A 170 -8.29 -1.61 19.52
CA SER A 170 -7.55 -2.84 19.22
C SER A 170 -7.57 -3.21 17.74
N PHE A 171 -8.71 -3.03 17.07
CA PHE A 171 -8.80 -3.29 15.63
C PHE A 171 -8.04 -2.24 14.80
N CYS A 172 -8.08 -0.97 15.22
CA CYS A 172 -7.28 0.10 14.59
C CYS A 172 -5.79 -0.28 14.53
N ALA A 173 -5.22 -0.81 15.61
CA ALA A 173 -3.81 -1.22 15.65
C ALA A 173 -3.51 -2.36 14.66
N ILE A 174 -4.41 -3.35 14.54
CA ILE A 174 -4.30 -4.45 13.58
C ILE A 174 -4.37 -3.92 12.15
N LEU A 175 -5.38 -3.10 11.83
CA LEU A 175 -5.57 -2.52 10.51
C LEU A 175 -4.36 -1.65 10.11
N ALA A 176 -3.86 -0.82 11.02
CA ALA A 176 -2.70 0.04 10.77
C ALA A 176 -1.43 -0.79 10.47
N ARG A 177 -1.21 -1.87 11.21
CA ARG A 177 -0.08 -2.79 10.96
C ARG A 177 -0.15 -3.35 9.54
N HIS A 178 -1.28 -3.95 9.15
CA HIS A 178 -1.42 -4.58 7.84
C HIS A 178 -1.41 -3.56 6.70
N THR A 179 -1.99 -2.37 6.89
CA THR A 179 -1.92 -1.28 5.91
C THR A 179 -0.47 -0.84 5.69
N LYS A 180 0.32 -0.70 6.75
CA LYS A 180 1.75 -0.33 6.64
C LYS A 180 2.56 -1.43 5.93
N LEU A 181 2.29 -2.70 6.19
CA LEU A 181 2.93 -3.81 5.49
C LEU A 181 2.55 -3.82 4.00
N ALA A 182 1.27 -3.62 3.67
CA ALA A 182 0.84 -3.49 2.28
C ALA A 182 1.52 -2.33 1.55
N PHE A 183 1.65 -1.17 2.20
CA PHE A 183 2.38 -0.03 1.64
C PHE A 183 3.87 -0.31 1.45
N ALA A 184 4.49 -1.07 2.35
CA ALA A 184 5.88 -1.50 2.19
C ALA A 184 6.05 -2.40 0.95
N GLU A 185 5.13 -3.35 0.71
CA GLU A 185 5.19 -4.20 -0.47
C GLU A 185 5.00 -3.40 -1.77
N ILE A 186 4.08 -2.41 -1.78
CA ILE A 186 3.91 -1.52 -2.94
C ILE A 186 5.19 -0.71 -3.21
N ARG A 187 5.85 -0.21 -2.18
CA ARG A 187 7.14 0.49 -2.34
C ARG A 187 8.22 -0.46 -2.86
N HIS A 188 8.32 -1.67 -2.31
CA HIS A 188 9.26 -2.67 -2.82
C HIS A 188 9.00 -3.03 -4.28
N ALA A 189 7.73 -2.97 -4.75
CA ALA A 189 7.44 -3.16 -6.18
C ALA A 189 8.13 -2.09 -7.05
N LEU A 190 8.15 -0.83 -6.60
CA LEU A 190 8.84 0.24 -7.31
C LEU A 190 10.36 0.06 -7.28
N ASP A 191 10.91 -0.35 -6.14
CA ASP A 191 12.33 -0.62 -5.98
C ASP A 191 12.75 -1.80 -6.88
N ASP A 192 11.95 -2.87 -6.95
CA ASP A 192 12.18 -4.03 -7.82
C ASP A 192 12.15 -3.63 -9.31
N ILE A 193 11.16 -2.81 -9.72
CA ILE A 193 11.05 -2.28 -11.09
C ILE A 193 12.28 -1.43 -11.43
N ALA A 194 12.65 -0.48 -10.57
CA ALA A 194 13.82 0.37 -10.78
C ALA A 194 15.12 -0.45 -10.90
N SER A 195 15.24 -1.52 -10.10
CA SER A 195 16.39 -2.43 -10.15
C SER A 195 16.49 -3.19 -11.47
N LEU A 196 15.36 -3.56 -12.09
CA LEU A 196 15.34 -4.19 -13.43
C LEU A 196 15.85 -3.24 -14.52
N ASP A 197 15.64 -1.93 -14.34
CA ASP A 197 16.14 -0.89 -15.23
C ASP A 197 17.58 -0.44 -14.90
N GLY A 198 18.27 -1.16 -13.99
CA GLY A 198 19.65 -0.87 -13.59
C GLY A 198 19.78 0.29 -12.61
N VAL A 199 18.67 0.80 -12.07
CA VAL A 199 18.65 1.86 -11.06
C VAL A 199 18.61 1.23 -9.68
N THR A 200 19.72 1.24 -8.96
CA THR A 200 19.78 0.82 -7.55
C THR A 200 19.49 2.03 -6.66
N SER A 201 18.25 2.22 -6.31
CA SER A 201 17.82 3.24 -5.35
C SER A 201 16.92 2.60 -4.30
N GLY A 202 16.87 3.15 -3.10
CA GLY A 202 16.00 2.64 -2.07
C GLY A 202 16.30 3.23 -0.69
N GLN A 203 15.52 2.85 0.30
CA GLN A 203 15.70 3.23 1.69
C GLN A 203 15.81 1.98 2.57
N VAL A 204 16.93 1.86 3.28
CA VAL A 204 17.12 0.80 4.25
C VAL A 204 16.99 1.36 5.67
N ALA A 205 16.04 0.88 6.44
CA ALA A 205 15.91 1.21 7.86
C ALA A 205 16.63 0.14 8.70
N ILE A 206 17.65 0.55 9.45
CA ILE A 206 18.46 -0.35 10.27
C ILE A 206 18.15 -0.11 11.75
N GLY A 207 17.58 -1.13 12.41
CA GLY A 207 17.47 -1.15 13.86
C GLY A 207 18.74 -1.71 14.48
N THR A 208 19.38 -0.99 15.42
CA THR A 208 20.62 -1.44 16.05
C THR A 208 20.51 -1.42 17.57
N LEU A 209 21.18 -2.37 18.21
CA LEU A 209 21.43 -2.35 19.65
C LEU A 209 22.63 -1.43 19.96
N PRO A 210 22.74 -0.90 21.18
CA PRO A 210 23.85 0.00 21.57
C PRO A 210 25.25 -0.55 21.25
N TYR A 211 25.47 -1.84 21.43
CA TYR A 211 26.77 -2.49 21.21
C TYR A 211 27.24 -2.50 19.75
N THR A 212 26.33 -2.47 18.78
CA THR A 212 26.70 -2.49 17.36
C THR A 212 26.83 -1.08 16.78
N ARG A 213 26.34 -0.06 17.50
CA ARG A 213 26.22 1.32 17.03
C ARG A 213 27.57 2.01 16.82
N THR A 214 28.58 1.67 17.63
CA THR A 214 29.85 2.38 17.63
C THR A 214 30.82 1.95 16.52
N TYR A 215 30.77 0.70 16.07
CA TYR A 215 31.74 0.19 15.09
C TYR A 215 31.11 -0.63 13.95
N LEU A 216 30.38 -1.69 14.28
CA LEU A 216 29.88 -2.62 13.26
C LEU A 216 28.88 -1.97 12.30
N THR A 217 27.91 -1.23 12.83
CA THR A 217 26.86 -0.59 12.02
C THR A 217 27.42 0.50 11.11
N PRO A 218 28.22 1.48 11.58
CA PRO A 218 28.86 2.47 10.70
C PRO A 218 29.76 1.84 9.62
N LYS A 219 30.52 0.80 9.97
CA LYS A 219 31.39 0.11 9.02
C LYS A 219 30.58 -0.62 7.94
N ALA A 220 29.46 -1.26 8.30
CA ALA A 220 28.58 -1.92 7.35
C ALA A 220 27.88 -0.89 6.42
N ILE A 221 27.41 0.23 6.99
CA ILE A 221 26.80 1.33 6.21
C ILE A 221 27.82 1.90 5.23
N ASN A 222 29.04 2.25 5.66
CA ASN A 222 30.07 2.78 4.78
C ASN A 222 30.43 1.80 3.64
N ARG A 223 30.50 0.50 3.94
CA ARG A 223 30.74 -0.53 2.91
C ARG A 223 29.57 -0.66 1.93
N LEU A 224 28.34 -0.49 2.39
CA LEU A 224 27.15 -0.49 1.54
C LEU A 224 27.13 0.73 0.63
N LEU A 225 27.28 1.94 1.18
CA LEU A 225 27.28 3.19 0.43
C LEU A 225 28.44 3.29 -0.56
N SER A 226 29.61 2.69 -0.25
CA SER A 226 30.74 2.64 -1.20
C SER A 226 30.45 1.75 -2.44
N ARG A 227 29.53 0.78 -2.32
CA ARG A 227 29.11 -0.09 -3.42
C ARG A 227 27.85 0.40 -4.12
N HIS A 228 27.02 1.12 -3.40
CA HIS A 228 25.72 1.61 -3.84
C HIS A 228 25.54 3.08 -3.41
N PRO A 229 26.22 4.03 -4.08
CA PRO A 229 26.24 5.43 -3.66
C PRO A 229 24.88 6.14 -3.80
N GLN A 230 23.90 5.47 -4.38
CA GLN A 230 22.54 5.99 -4.59
C GLN A 230 21.53 5.52 -3.52
N LEU A 231 21.97 4.77 -2.51
CA LEU A 231 21.15 4.38 -1.37
C LEU A 231 21.09 5.46 -0.29
#